data_2d378102bd74deb1349a8e5db2f79438
#
_entry.id   2d378102bd74deb1349a8e5db2f79438
#
_cell.length_a   1.000
_cell.length_b   1.000
_cell.length_c   1.000
_cell.angle_alpha   90.00
_cell.angle_beta   90.00
_cell.angle_gamma   90.00
#
_symmetry.space_group_name_H-M   'P 1'
#
loop_
_entity.id
_entity.type
_entity.pdbx_description
1 polymer ?
#
loop_
_entity_poly.entity_id
_entity_poly.type
_entity_poly.pdbx_seq_one_letter_code
_entity_poly.pdbx_strand_id
1 'polypeptide(L)'
;MYTLVSVLQNKTSQNFQSNAVRVDCRQQGFTLIELMIVVVVIGILSSIAVPAYTDYVKRGKAAEATSTLADMRIKMEQFFQDNRTYIGGPCTPTSTVQFFTYSCSSGPSATAYILQAAGNASESMDSFNFTVDQGNAKTSTFDGTVGATCWLTKKGGTC
;
A
#
# COMPACT_ATOMS: atom_id res chain seq x y z
N MET A 1 27.72 48.29 -71.06
CA MET A 1 28.98 47.70 -71.55
C MET A 1 28.96 46.25 -71.08
N TYR A 2 28.32 45.37 -71.88
CA TYR A 2 28.88 44.21 -72.58
C TYR A 2 29.67 43.27 -71.59
N THR A 3 29.46 41.98 -71.44
CA THR A 3 29.23 40.92 -72.44
C THR A 3 28.87 39.65 -71.63
N LEU A 4 27.81 38.98 -71.99
CA LEU A 4 27.75 37.56 -72.44
C LEU A 4 28.84 36.64 -71.96
N VAL A 5 28.45 35.56 -71.27
CA VAL A 5 28.71 34.21 -71.77
C VAL A 5 27.72 33.23 -71.15
N SER A 6 26.82 32.74 -71.96
CA SER A 6 26.10 31.50 -71.83
C SER A 6 27.04 30.33 -72.01
N VAL A 7 27.03 29.32 -71.15
CA VAL A 7 27.50 27.98 -71.50
C VAL A 7 26.78 26.93 -70.61
N LEU A 8 25.97 26.18 -71.33
CA LEU A 8 25.69 24.78 -71.17
C LEU A 8 24.97 24.26 -69.87
N GLN A 9 23.68 24.18 -70.05
CA GLN A 9 22.87 23.17 -69.47
C GLN A 9 23.43 21.78 -69.77
N ASN A 10 23.87 21.04 -68.78
CA ASN A 10 24.00 19.62 -68.93
C ASN A 10 22.92 18.97 -68.05
N LYS A 11 21.85 18.59 -68.70
CA LYS A 11 20.76 17.80 -68.21
C LYS A 11 21.27 16.39 -67.98
N THR A 12 21.67 16.05 -66.76
CA THR A 12 21.75 14.68 -66.33
C THR A 12 20.54 14.43 -65.43
N SER A 13 19.43 14.05 -66.07
CA SER A 13 18.27 13.45 -65.43
C SER A 13 18.72 12.11 -64.88
N GLN A 14 19.17 12.09 -63.64
CA GLN A 14 19.32 10.85 -62.90
C GLN A 14 17.92 10.42 -62.43
N ASN A 15 17.37 9.44 -63.14
CA ASN A 15 16.24 8.67 -62.67
C ASN A 15 16.60 7.96 -61.36
N PHE A 16 16.33 8.62 -60.25
CA PHE A 16 16.35 7.99 -58.95
C PHE A 16 15.11 7.16 -58.85
N GLN A 17 15.14 5.91 -59.33
CA GLN A 17 14.15 4.90 -59.03
C GLN A 17 14.28 4.59 -57.54
N SER A 18 13.50 5.27 -56.72
CA SER A 18 13.26 4.91 -55.36
C SER A 18 12.49 3.57 -55.35
N ASN A 19 13.21 2.47 -55.20
CA ASN A 19 12.65 1.20 -54.80
C ASN A 19 12.09 1.40 -53.37
N ALA A 20 10.89 1.91 -53.29
CA ALA A 20 10.12 1.88 -52.04
C ALA A 20 9.83 0.41 -51.73
N VAL A 21 10.65 -0.16 -50.85
CA VAL A 21 10.33 -1.44 -50.21
C VAL A 21 9.06 -1.19 -49.44
N ARG A 22 7.93 -1.60 -50.00
CA ARG A 22 6.67 -1.67 -49.24
C ARG A 22 6.85 -2.76 -48.19
N VAL A 23 7.15 -2.34 -46.97
CA VAL A 23 7.02 -3.20 -45.81
C VAL A 23 5.53 -3.34 -45.62
N ASP A 24 5.00 -4.44 -46.11
CA ASP A 24 3.60 -4.84 -45.89
C ASP A 24 3.47 -5.27 -44.43
N CYS A 25 3.22 -4.31 -43.53
CA CYS A 25 2.87 -4.58 -42.14
C CYS A 25 1.48 -5.24 -42.15
N ARG A 26 1.47 -6.57 -42.29
CA ARG A 26 0.25 -7.33 -42.04
C ARG A 26 -0.21 -7.05 -40.60
N GLN A 27 -1.15 -6.16 -40.44
CA GLN A 27 -1.90 -6.01 -39.20
C GLN A 27 -2.74 -7.27 -39.02
N GLN A 28 -2.21 -8.23 -38.27
CA GLN A 28 -2.99 -9.38 -37.83
C GLN A 28 -3.84 -8.91 -36.66
N GLY A 29 -5.15 -8.83 -36.88
CA GLY A 29 -6.11 -8.57 -35.81
C GLY A 29 -6.29 -9.81 -34.95
N PHE A 30 -6.61 -9.62 -33.66
CA PHE A 30 -6.94 -10.69 -32.73
C PHE A 30 -8.25 -11.39 -33.15
N THR A 31 -8.29 -12.70 -33.03
CA THR A 31 -9.51 -13.47 -33.23
C THR A 31 -10.44 -13.32 -32.01
N LEU A 32 -11.75 -13.43 -32.22
CA LEU A 32 -12.73 -13.37 -31.13
C LEU A 32 -12.48 -14.49 -30.10
N ILE A 33 -12.10 -15.68 -30.54
CA ILE A 33 -11.80 -16.81 -29.66
C ILE A 33 -10.56 -16.56 -28.79
N GLU A 34 -9.51 -15.92 -29.33
CA GLU A 34 -8.32 -15.58 -28.61
C GLU A 34 -8.60 -14.59 -27.48
N LEU A 35 -9.45 -13.59 -27.74
CA LEU A 35 -9.89 -12.65 -26.71
C LEU A 35 -10.74 -13.34 -25.63
N MET A 36 -11.62 -14.28 -26.01
CA MET A 36 -12.42 -15.06 -25.05
C MET A 36 -11.54 -15.90 -24.11
N ILE A 37 -10.52 -16.57 -24.65
CA ILE A 37 -9.60 -17.37 -23.84
C ILE A 37 -8.84 -16.47 -22.85
N VAL A 38 -8.35 -15.32 -23.28
CA VAL A 38 -7.61 -14.37 -22.43
C VAL A 38 -8.47 -13.89 -21.26
N VAL A 39 -9.73 -13.49 -21.50
CA VAL A 39 -10.59 -13.01 -20.40
C VAL A 39 -10.97 -14.11 -19.42
N VAL A 40 -11.12 -15.35 -19.88
CA VAL A 40 -11.37 -16.50 -18.99
C VAL A 40 -10.15 -16.77 -18.11
N VAL A 41 -8.95 -16.78 -18.68
CA VAL A 41 -7.70 -16.98 -17.91
C VAL A 41 -7.51 -15.87 -16.89
N ILE A 42 -7.69 -14.59 -17.27
CA ILE A 42 -7.62 -13.46 -16.34
C ILE A 42 -8.66 -13.62 -15.22
N GLY A 43 -9.89 -14.01 -15.54
CA GLY A 43 -10.94 -14.24 -14.55
C GLY A 43 -10.55 -15.28 -13.49
N ILE A 44 -9.99 -16.42 -13.92
CA ILE A 44 -9.53 -17.48 -13.02
C ILE A 44 -8.38 -16.99 -12.13
N LEU A 45 -7.38 -16.34 -12.71
CA LEU A 45 -6.22 -15.83 -11.95
C LEU A 45 -6.64 -14.74 -10.95
N SER A 46 -7.54 -13.84 -11.35
CA SER A 46 -8.04 -12.77 -10.49
C SER A 46 -8.83 -13.29 -9.30
N SER A 47 -9.53 -14.40 -9.42
CA SER A 47 -10.30 -14.99 -8.32
C SER A 47 -9.43 -15.41 -7.13
N ILE A 48 -8.17 -15.73 -7.36
CA ILE A 48 -7.19 -16.08 -6.32
C ILE A 48 -6.33 -14.88 -5.93
N ALA A 49 -5.92 -14.08 -6.90
CA ALA A 49 -4.99 -12.99 -6.67
C ALA A 49 -5.60 -11.83 -5.86
N VAL A 50 -6.86 -11.47 -6.11
CA VAL A 50 -7.51 -10.35 -5.43
C VAL A 50 -7.64 -10.56 -3.91
N PRO A 51 -8.20 -11.69 -3.40
CA PRO A 51 -8.29 -11.90 -1.95
C PRO A 51 -6.92 -11.98 -1.28
N ALA A 52 -5.94 -12.64 -1.91
CA ALA A 52 -4.58 -12.72 -1.37
C ALA A 52 -3.93 -11.33 -1.25
N TYR A 53 -4.14 -10.45 -2.23
CA TYR A 53 -3.64 -9.09 -2.21
C TYR A 53 -4.29 -8.25 -1.09
N THR A 54 -5.60 -8.34 -0.92
CA THR A 54 -6.30 -7.61 0.15
C THR A 54 -5.83 -8.03 1.54
N ASP A 55 -5.61 -9.33 1.77
CA ASP A 55 -5.07 -9.84 3.03
C ASP A 55 -3.64 -9.33 3.28
N TYR A 56 -2.82 -9.27 2.25
CA TYR A 56 -1.47 -8.72 2.35
C TYR A 56 -1.49 -7.25 2.75
N VAL A 57 -2.34 -6.43 2.13
CA VAL A 57 -2.50 -5.01 2.45
C VAL A 57 -2.99 -4.83 3.91
N LYS A 58 -3.99 -5.59 4.35
CA LYS A 58 -4.48 -5.56 5.74
C LYS A 58 -3.38 -5.87 6.76
N ARG A 59 -2.50 -6.85 6.46
CA ARG A 59 -1.33 -7.16 7.30
C ARG A 59 -0.35 -6.00 7.39
N GLY A 60 -0.09 -5.33 6.27
CA GLY A 60 0.77 -4.14 6.25
C GLY A 60 0.21 -3.02 7.11
N LYS A 61 -1.08 -2.71 6.99
CA LYS A 61 -1.78 -1.74 7.84
C LYS A 61 -1.73 -2.13 9.33
N ALA A 62 -1.94 -3.41 9.66
CA ALA A 62 -1.86 -3.90 11.04
C ALA A 62 -0.44 -3.80 11.62
N ALA A 63 0.60 -4.02 10.81
CA ALA A 63 1.99 -3.84 11.23
C ALA A 63 2.29 -2.38 11.59
N GLU A 64 1.73 -1.41 10.86
CA GLU A 64 1.81 0.01 11.21
C GLU A 64 1.19 0.30 12.58
N ALA A 65 0.00 -0.27 12.85
CA ALA A 65 -0.66 -0.11 14.15
C ALA A 65 0.20 -0.61 15.31
N THR A 66 0.77 -1.80 15.17
CA THR A 66 1.58 -2.41 16.23
C THR A 66 2.90 -1.67 16.44
N SER A 67 3.54 -1.17 15.38
CA SER A 67 4.74 -0.35 15.51
C SER A 67 4.45 1.00 16.19
N THR A 68 3.36 1.65 15.81
CA THR A 68 2.93 2.91 16.44
C THR A 68 2.60 2.73 17.92
N LEU A 69 1.89 1.64 18.28
CA LEU A 69 1.63 1.32 19.70
C LEU A 69 2.92 1.07 20.49
N ALA A 70 3.91 0.40 19.90
CA ALA A 70 5.19 0.19 20.54
C ALA A 70 5.93 1.52 20.80
N ASP A 71 5.94 2.44 19.83
CA ASP A 71 6.51 3.77 19.98
C ASP A 71 5.78 4.61 21.03
N MET A 72 4.44 4.57 21.05
CA MET A 72 3.63 5.24 22.05
C MET A 72 3.91 4.72 23.45
N ARG A 73 4.07 3.41 23.60
CA ARG A 73 4.45 2.79 24.86
C ARG A 73 5.78 3.34 25.37
N ILE A 74 6.81 3.43 24.54
CA ILE A 74 8.10 4.01 24.90
C ILE A 74 7.94 5.45 25.39
N LYS A 75 7.12 6.26 24.72
CA LYS A 75 6.82 7.64 25.14
C LYS A 75 6.10 7.72 26.48
N MET A 76 5.16 6.78 26.73
CA MET A 76 4.49 6.70 28.04
C MET A 76 5.47 6.35 29.16
N GLU A 77 6.40 5.42 28.93
CA GLU A 77 7.42 5.08 29.92
C GLU A 77 8.40 6.26 30.17
N GLN A 78 8.81 6.98 29.13
CA GLN A 78 9.60 8.21 29.27
C GLN A 78 8.84 9.26 30.08
N PHE A 79 7.57 9.47 29.77
CA PHE A 79 6.71 10.41 30.53
C PHE A 79 6.64 10.02 32.01
N PHE A 80 6.51 8.72 32.32
CA PHE A 80 6.50 8.23 33.70
C PHE A 80 7.82 8.45 34.42
N GLN A 81 8.97 8.29 33.76
CA GLN A 81 10.27 8.57 34.35
C GLN A 81 10.40 10.03 34.79
N ASP A 82 9.87 10.95 34.01
CA ASP A 82 9.96 12.38 34.27
C ASP A 82 8.95 12.85 35.31
N ASN A 83 7.70 12.29 35.27
CA ASN A 83 6.57 12.80 36.05
C ASN A 83 6.15 11.87 37.21
N ARG A 84 6.65 10.63 37.27
CA ARG A 84 6.27 9.59 38.23
C ARG A 84 4.78 9.23 38.24
N THR A 85 4.10 9.51 37.13
CA THR A 85 2.69 9.20 36.89
C THR A 85 2.45 9.09 35.40
N TYR A 86 1.44 8.30 34.98
CA TYR A 86 0.96 8.28 33.60
C TYR A 86 -0.17 9.28 33.34
N ILE A 87 -0.73 9.93 34.37
CA ILE A 87 -1.78 10.92 34.23
C ILE A 87 -1.28 12.10 33.36
N GLY A 88 -1.96 12.36 32.24
CA GLY A 88 -1.55 13.38 31.27
C GLY A 88 -0.53 12.90 30.26
N GLY A 89 -0.12 11.64 30.28
CA GLY A 89 0.76 11.04 29.29
C GLY A 89 0.18 11.01 27.88
N PRO A 90 1.01 10.86 26.84
CA PRO A 90 0.63 10.94 25.44
C PRO A 90 -0.21 9.73 24.99
N CYS A 91 -1.53 9.89 24.89
CA CYS A 91 -2.47 8.84 24.43
C CYS A 91 -2.68 8.83 22.91
N THR A 92 -2.07 9.75 22.19
CA THR A 92 -2.16 9.85 20.72
C THR A 92 -0.78 9.95 20.09
N PRO A 93 -0.56 9.39 18.90
CA PRO A 93 0.72 9.53 18.23
C PRO A 93 0.96 10.96 17.75
N THR A 94 2.21 11.35 17.62
CA THR A 94 2.61 12.67 17.08
C THR A 94 2.56 12.73 15.56
N SER A 95 2.49 11.58 14.88
CA SER A 95 2.38 11.46 13.43
C SER A 95 0.92 11.33 12.99
N THR A 96 0.63 11.80 11.77
CA THR A 96 -0.66 11.52 11.12
C THR A 96 -0.80 10.02 10.87
N VAL A 97 -1.89 9.45 11.34
CA VAL A 97 -2.24 8.03 11.18
C VAL A 97 -3.55 7.95 10.40
N GLN A 98 -3.61 7.07 9.42
CA GLN A 98 -4.74 6.98 8.51
C GLN A 98 -5.64 5.78 8.82
N PHE A 99 -5.04 4.63 9.08
CA PHE A 99 -5.76 3.36 9.13
C PHE A 99 -6.34 3.04 10.51
N PHE A 100 -5.85 3.70 11.56
CA PHE A 100 -6.25 3.44 12.94
C PHE A 100 -6.46 4.74 13.71
N THR A 101 -7.37 4.70 14.66
CA THR A 101 -7.54 5.74 15.67
C THR A 101 -6.89 5.26 16.96
N TYR A 102 -6.01 6.10 17.51
CA TYR A 102 -5.27 5.78 18.73
C TYR A 102 -5.81 6.53 19.93
N SER A 103 -5.89 5.85 21.06
CA SER A 103 -6.38 6.40 22.32
C SER A 103 -5.84 5.60 23.51
N CYS A 104 -6.04 6.13 24.71
CA CYS A 104 -6.01 5.30 25.92
C CYS A 104 -7.42 4.77 26.17
N SER A 105 -7.64 3.47 26.01
CA SER A 105 -8.96 2.85 26.16
C SER A 105 -9.46 2.81 27.61
N SER A 106 -8.51 2.75 28.56
CA SER A 106 -8.71 3.08 29.97
C SER A 106 -7.83 4.30 30.23
N GLY A 107 -8.41 5.43 30.65
CA GLY A 107 -7.66 6.67 30.87
C GLY A 107 -6.45 6.41 31.76
N PRO A 108 -5.28 7.07 31.50
CA PRO A 108 -4.08 6.84 32.27
C PRO A 108 -4.31 7.21 33.73
N SER A 109 -3.95 6.28 34.63
CA SER A 109 -3.90 6.48 36.08
C SER A 109 -2.49 6.83 36.52
N ALA A 110 -2.27 6.96 37.83
CA ALA A 110 -0.93 7.18 38.34
C ALA A 110 0.05 6.04 37.99
N THR A 111 -0.42 4.80 37.88
CA THR A 111 0.43 3.60 37.75
C THR A 111 0.08 2.69 36.57
N ALA A 112 -0.98 2.98 35.83
CA ALA A 112 -1.45 2.10 34.74
C ALA A 112 -2.05 2.88 33.58
N TYR A 113 -1.93 2.29 32.38
CA TYR A 113 -2.59 2.74 31.15
C TYR A 113 -2.86 1.56 30.23
N ILE A 114 -3.76 1.73 29.28
CA ILE A 114 -3.95 0.82 28.15
C ILE A 114 -4.01 1.66 26.87
N LEU A 115 -2.98 1.54 26.04
CA LEU A 115 -2.99 2.11 24.70
C LEU A 115 -3.79 1.21 23.75
N GLN A 116 -4.56 1.81 22.88
CA GLN A 116 -5.40 1.13 21.90
C GLN A 116 -5.22 1.73 20.51
N ALA A 117 -5.19 0.88 19.51
CA ALA A 117 -5.34 1.21 18.10
C ALA A 117 -6.62 0.53 17.59
N ALA A 118 -7.66 1.30 17.36
CA ALA A 118 -8.92 0.85 16.77
C ALA A 118 -8.93 1.11 15.28
N GLY A 119 -9.22 0.10 14.46
CA GLY A 119 -9.20 0.22 13.00
C GLY A 119 -10.35 1.09 12.48
N ASN A 120 -10.06 1.94 11.51
CA ASN A 120 -11.02 2.85 10.90
C ASN A 120 -11.88 2.12 9.85
N ALA A 121 -13.20 2.24 9.97
CA ALA A 121 -14.15 1.62 9.02
C ALA A 121 -14.01 2.16 7.59
N SER A 122 -13.68 3.46 7.43
CA SER A 122 -13.42 4.06 6.13
C SER A 122 -12.26 3.41 5.36
N GLU A 123 -11.34 2.76 6.08
CA GLU A 123 -10.17 2.09 5.56
C GLU A 123 -10.31 0.55 5.50
N SER A 124 -11.52 0.04 5.76
CA SER A 124 -11.84 -1.40 5.85
C SER A 124 -11.02 -2.12 6.93
N MET A 125 -10.80 -1.43 8.07
CA MET A 125 -10.06 -1.93 9.22
C MET A 125 -10.92 -2.04 10.50
N ASP A 126 -12.23 -1.90 10.41
CA ASP A 126 -13.19 -1.92 11.54
C ASP A 126 -13.13 -3.18 12.40
N SER A 127 -12.75 -4.31 11.81
CA SER A 127 -12.57 -5.59 12.52
C SER A 127 -11.17 -5.81 13.10
N PHE A 128 -10.38 -4.73 13.21
CA PHE A 128 -9.02 -4.75 13.75
C PHE A 128 -8.93 -3.88 14.99
N ASN A 129 -8.36 -4.45 16.05
CA ASN A 129 -8.10 -3.74 17.31
C ASN A 129 -6.81 -4.29 17.93
N PHE A 130 -5.96 -3.41 18.42
CA PHE A 130 -4.72 -3.79 19.09
C PHE A 130 -4.59 -2.99 20.37
N THR A 131 -4.18 -3.65 21.46
CA THR A 131 -3.90 -2.96 22.73
C THR A 131 -2.55 -3.36 23.29
N VAL A 132 -2.01 -2.49 24.13
CA VAL A 132 -0.83 -2.76 24.97
C VAL A 132 -0.92 -1.94 26.25
N ASP A 133 -0.56 -2.56 27.38
CA ASP A 133 -0.52 -1.90 28.68
C ASP A 133 0.91 -1.58 29.16
N GLN A 134 1.04 -1.01 30.35
CA GLN A 134 2.31 -0.68 31.00
C GLN A 134 3.17 -1.94 31.27
N GLY A 135 2.56 -3.09 31.51
CA GLY A 135 3.24 -4.38 31.71
C GLY A 135 3.66 -5.06 30.39
N ASN A 136 3.43 -4.40 29.23
CA ASN A 136 3.61 -4.97 27.90
C ASN A 136 2.68 -6.17 27.62
N ALA A 137 1.58 -6.32 28.35
CA ALA A 137 0.54 -7.26 27.99
C ALA A 137 -0.17 -6.76 26.71
N LYS A 138 -0.33 -7.64 25.76
CA LYS A 138 -0.82 -7.33 24.41
C LYS A 138 -2.11 -8.10 24.16
N THR A 139 -3.10 -7.44 23.61
CA THR A 139 -4.27 -8.12 23.04
C THR A 139 -4.50 -7.64 21.62
N SER A 140 -5.20 -8.43 20.83
CA SER A 140 -5.57 -8.02 19.48
C SER A 140 -6.87 -8.68 19.02
N THR A 141 -7.54 -8.01 18.09
CA THR A 141 -8.50 -8.61 17.17
C THR A 141 -7.98 -8.39 15.77
N PHE A 142 -7.83 -9.45 15.00
CA PHE A 142 -7.34 -9.40 13.62
C PHE A 142 -8.37 -10.03 12.70
N ASP A 143 -9.08 -9.22 11.93
CA ASP A 143 -10.15 -9.64 11.02
C ASP A 143 -11.14 -10.61 11.69
N GLY A 144 -11.59 -10.23 12.91
CA GLY A 144 -12.51 -11.00 13.74
C GLY A 144 -11.88 -12.13 14.58
N THR A 145 -10.59 -12.45 14.39
CA THR A 145 -9.88 -13.44 15.22
C THR A 145 -9.29 -12.76 16.45
N VAL A 146 -9.54 -13.30 17.65
CA VAL A 146 -9.08 -12.72 18.92
C VAL A 146 -7.76 -13.36 19.36
N GLY A 147 -6.76 -12.51 19.62
CA GLY A 147 -5.49 -12.87 20.26
C GLY A 147 -5.45 -12.28 21.67
N ALA A 148 -5.62 -13.15 22.69
CA ALA A 148 -5.76 -12.72 24.08
C ALA A 148 -4.44 -12.29 24.74
N THR A 149 -3.30 -12.73 24.23
CA THR A 149 -1.98 -12.54 24.85
C THR A 149 -0.90 -12.04 23.89
N CYS A 150 -1.24 -11.77 22.63
CA CYS A 150 -0.30 -11.30 21.62
C CYS A 150 -0.98 -10.42 20.56
N TRP A 151 -0.19 -9.80 19.73
CA TRP A 151 -0.65 -9.17 18.51
C TRP A 151 -0.64 -10.18 17.36
N LEU A 152 -1.83 -10.54 16.89
CA LEU A 152 -1.99 -11.41 15.73
C LEU A 152 -1.51 -10.70 14.44
N THR A 153 -0.87 -11.46 13.56
CA THR A 153 -0.35 -10.98 12.27
C THR A 153 -1.12 -11.53 11.07
N LYS A 154 -2.07 -12.45 11.32
CA LYS A 154 -2.92 -13.05 10.29
C LYS A 154 -4.25 -13.52 10.84
N LYS A 155 -5.26 -13.61 10.00
CA LYS A 155 -6.54 -14.22 10.32
C LYS A 155 -6.38 -15.69 10.70
N GLY A 156 -7.07 -16.14 11.74
CA GLY A 156 -6.94 -17.51 12.25
C GLY A 156 -5.59 -17.81 12.91
N GLY A 157 -4.78 -16.78 13.21
CA GLY A 157 -3.55 -16.92 13.96
C GLY A 157 -3.81 -17.28 15.42
N THR A 158 -2.81 -17.83 16.07
CA THR A 158 -2.80 -18.14 17.52
C THR A 158 -1.60 -17.47 18.17
N CYS A 159 -1.71 -17.14 19.44
CA CYS A 159 -0.60 -16.65 20.26
C CYS A 159 0.32 -17.83 20.71
#